data_d84b67fb9fb55aec048a632a277bb2c4
#
_entry.id   d84b67fb9fb55aec048a632a277bb2c4
#
_cell.length_a   1.000
_cell.length_b   1.000
_cell.length_c   1.000
_cell.angle_alpha   90.00
_cell.angle_beta   90.00
_cell.angle_gamma   90.00
#
_symmetry.space_group_name_H-M   'P 1'
#
loop_
_entity.id
_entity.type
_entity.pdbx_description
1 polymer ?
#
loop_
_entity_poly.entity_id
_entity_poly.type
_entity_poly.pdbx_seq_one_letter_code
_entity_poly.pdbx_strand_id
1 'polypeptide(L)'
;MEPVSIYVEHGTTFSEIKIATLGDSENLKVGEVAIAIGNALGYGQSVTVGYISAKDRTINTDGTYNINMMQTDAAINSGNSGGAMFNLYGEVIGITNAKYSSNSASGASIDNIGFAIPLNSIRGIIESIIEKGYVSKPYIGVSVTDTPQEYQLYGLPQGAAV
;
A
#
# COMPACT_ATOMS: atom_id res chain seq x y z
N MET A 1 13.49 -11.76 21.60
CA MET A 1 12.45 -10.94 20.95
C MET A 1 11.19 -11.14 21.76
N GLU A 2 10.75 -10.13 22.51
CA GLU A 2 9.53 -10.24 23.31
C GLU A 2 8.31 -10.29 22.41
N PRO A 3 7.27 -11.06 22.76
CA PRO A 3 6.07 -11.16 21.95
C PRO A 3 5.34 -9.83 21.91
N VAL A 4 5.01 -9.35 20.72
CA VAL A 4 4.16 -8.19 20.53
C VAL A 4 2.75 -8.55 20.99
N SER A 5 2.26 -7.89 22.03
CA SER A 5 0.88 -8.06 22.50
C SER A 5 -0.04 -7.22 21.63
N ILE A 6 -0.88 -7.85 20.82
CA ILE A 6 -1.96 -7.19 20.08
C ILE A 6 -3.21 -7.26 20.96
N TYR A 7 -3.67 -6.11 21.43
CA TYR A 7 -4.96 -6.01 22.11
C TYR A 7 -6.08 -5.85 21.09
N VAL A 8 -6.99 -6.83 21.05
CA VAL A 8 -8.23 -6.72 20.29
C VAL A 8 -9.36 -6.35 21.27
N GLU A 9 -10.08 -5.30 20.97
CA GLU A 9 -11.05 -4.64 21.85
C GLU A 9 -12.30 -5.45 22.25
N HIS A 10 -12.38 -6.74 22.02
CA HIS A 10 -13.53 -7.58 22.35
C HIS A 10 -13.18 -8.91 23.00
N GLY A 11 -12.30 -8.90 24.00
CA GLY A 11 -12.22 -10.04 24.94
C GLY A 11 -11.83 -11.40 24.34
N THR A 12 -11.32 -11.45 23.13
CA THR A 12 -10.87 -12.68 22.50
C THR A 12 -9.44 -12.96 22.95
N THR A 13 -9.27 -13.97 23.77
CA THR A 13 -7.94 -14.46 24.15
C THR A 13 -7.40 -15.31 22.98
N PHE A 14 -6.38 -14.83 22.29
CA PHE A 14 -5.66 -15.65 21.32
C PHE A 14 -4.67 -16.54 22.08
N SER A 15 -4.84 -17.84 22.01
CA SER A 15 -3.94 -18.80 22.64
C SER A 15 -2.60 -18.91 21.91
N GLU A 16 -2.53 -18.48 20.64
CA GLU A 16 -1.32 -18.52 19.83
C GLU A 16 -1.40 -17.53 18.66
N ILE A 17 -0.51 -16.55 18.64
CA ILE A 17 -0.37 -15.63 17.51
C ILE A 17 0.75 -16.14 16.61
N LYS A 18 0.43 -16.47 15.36
CA LYS A 18 1.43 -16.79 14.34
C LYS A 18 1.87 -15.52 13.64
N ILE A 19 3.16 -15.20 13.72
CA ILE A 19 3.75 -14.08 13.01
C ILE A 19 3.86 -14.46 11.53
N ALA A 20 3.35 -13.58 10.65
CA ALA A 20 3.47 -13.78 9.21
C ALA A 20 4.92 -13.58 8.74
N THR A 21 5.36 -14.43 7.81
CA THR A 21 6.65 -14.25 7.14
C THR A 21 6.55 -13.09 6.16
N LEU A 22 7.52 -12.18 6.19
CA LEU A 22 7.62 -11.08 5.24
C LEU A 22 8.38 -11.54 4.00
N GLY A 23 7.73 -11.45 2.84
CA GLY A 23 8.30 -11.76 1.55
C GLY A 23 9.13 -10.62 0.95
N ASP A 24 9.50 -10.78 -0.30
CA ASP A 24 10.27 -9.80 -1.08
C ASP A 24 9.46 -9.31 -2.29
N SER A 25 8.89 -8.12 -2.17
CA SER A 25 8.07 -7.53 -3.24
C SER A 25 8.88 -6.97 -4.41
N GLU A 26 10.20 -6.76 -4.27
CA GLU A 26 11.05 -6.29 -5.38
C GLU A 26 11.31 -7.39 -6.41
N ASN A 27 11.51 -8.61 -5.95
CA ASN A 27 11.80 -9.75 -6.81
C ASN A 27 10.56 -10.42 -7.42
N LEU A 28 9.35 -9.97 -7.08
CA LEU A 28 8.11 -10.45 -7.69
C LEU A 28 8.10 -10.22 -9.20
N LYS A 29 7.50 -11.16 -9.91
CA LYS A 29 7.30 -11.08 -11.37
C LYS A 29 5.83 -10.92 -11.70
N VAL A 30 5.54 -10.21 -12.78
CA VAL A 30 4.20 -10.17 -13.37
C VAL A 30 3.81 -11.60 -13.76
N GLY A 31 2.58 -11.98 -13.41
CA GLY A 31 2.07 -13.34 -13.58
C GLY A 31 2.23 -14.24 -12.34
N GLU A 32 2.92 -13.80 -11.29
CA GLU A 32 2.94 -14.54 -10.01
C GLU A 32 1.60 -14.40 -9.29
N VAL A 33 1.24 -15.46 -8.55
CA VAL A 33 -0.03 -15.52 -7.81
C VAL A 33 -0.04 -14.53 -6.68
N ALA A 34 -1.15 -13.81 -6.55
CA ALA A 34 -1.45 -12.89 -5.46
C ALA A 34 -2.71 -13.36 -4.72
N ILE A 35 -2.62 -13.50 -3.40
CA ILE A 35 -3.71 -13.94 -2.53
C ILE A 35 -4.01 -12.80 -1.57
N ALA A 36 -5.22 -12.23 -1.63
CA ALA A 36 -5.66 -11.22 -0.69
C ALA A 36 -6.62 -11.82 0.34
N ILE A 37 -6.38 -11.53 1.61
CA ILE A 37 -7.20 -12.00 2.74
C ILE A 37 -7.74 -10.80 3.49
N GLY A 38 -9.04 -10.81 3.75
CA GLY A 38 -9.70 -9.75 4.49
C GLY A 38 -11.10 -10.13 4.94
N ASN A 39 -11.84 -9.18 5.49
CA ASN A 39 -13.23 -9.36 5.89
C ASN A 39 -14.12 -8.50 4.98
N ALA A 40 -14.28 -8.94 3.74
CA ALA A 40 -15.04 -8.21 2.73
C ALA A 40 -16.50 -8.02 3.18
N LEU A 41 -16.93 -6.76 3.23
CA LEU A 41 -18.29 -6.35 3.59
C LEU A 41 -18.75 -6.79 5.01
N GLY A 42 -17.85 -7.21 5.88
CA GLY A 42 -18.18 -7.64 7.24
C GLY A 42 -18.85 -9.03 7.35
N TYR A 43 -18.91 -9.79 6.26
CA TYR A 43 -19.50 -11.14 6.25
C TYR A 43 -18.57 -12.25 6.73
N GLY A 44 -17.42 -11.90 7.31
CA GLY A 44 -16.41 -12.83 7.77
C GLY A 44 -15.18 -12.85 6.87
N GLN A 45 -14.22 -13.67 7.26
CA GLN A 45 -12.96 -13.78 6.53
C GLN A 45 -13.20 -14.31 5.10
N SER A 46 -12.66 -13.59 4.12
CA SER A 46 -12.70 -13.96 2.70
C SER A 46 -11.31 -13.99 2.11
N VAL A 47 -11.12 -14.87 1.13
CA VAL A 47 -9.88 -15.03 0.39
C VAL A 47 -10.18 -14.79 -1.08
N THR A 48 -9.43 -13.91 -1.71
CA THR A 48 -9.48 -13.70 -3.16
C THR A 48 -8.11 -14.01 -3.76
N VAL A 49 -8.10 -14.63 -4.94
CA VAL A 49 -6.88 -15.05 -5.63
C VAL A 49 -6.86 -14.45 -7.02
N GLY A 50 -5.70 -14.01 -7.43
CA GLY A 50 -5.42 -13.48 -8.75
C GLY A 50 -3.92 -13.50 -9.02
N TYR A 51 -3.46 -12.60 -9.87
CA TYR A 51 -2.07 -12.50 -10.27
C TYR A 51 -1.55 -11.08 -10.10
N ILE A 52 -0.25 -10.93 -9.99
CA ILE A 52 0.42 -9.63 -10.14
C ILE A 52 0.31 -9.23 -11.61
N SER A 53 -0.52 -8.25 -11.92
CA SER A 53 -0.78 -7.78 -13.29
C SER A 53 0.24 -6.74 -13.75
N ALA A 54 0.77 -5.94 -12.83
CA ALA A 54 1.83 -4.97 -13.08
C ALA A 54 2.56 -4.60 -11.78
N LYS A 55 3.77 -4.06 -11.95
CA LYS A 55 4.58 -3.47 -10.86
C LYS A 55 4.77 -1.98 -11.14
N ASP A 56 5.17 -1.24 -10.11
CA ASP A 56 5.60 0.16 -10.20
C ASP A 56 4.57 1.09 -10.87
N ARG A 57 3.28 0.84 -10.61
CA ARG A 57 2.21 1.74 -11.04
C ARG A 57 2.20 2.97 -10.17
N THR A 58 2.61 4.10 -10.72
CA THR A 58 2.51 5.38 -10.04
C THR A 58 1.05 5.84 -9.98
N ILE A 59 0.48 5.83 -8.79
CA ILE A 59 -0.88 6.28 -8.53
C ILE A 59 -0.83 7.63 -7.86
N ASN A 60 -1.47 8.63 -8.46
CA ASN A 60 -1.61 9.95 -7.87
C ASN A 60 -2.81 9.96 -6.92
N THR A 61 -2.55 10.27 -5.65
CA THR A 61 -3.57 10.22 -4.59
C THR A 61 -4.08 11.60 -4.24
N ASP A 62 -4.68 12.36 -4.99
CA ASP A 62 -5.19 13.72 -4.69
C ASP A 62 -4.30 14.86 -5.22
N GLY A 63 -3.48 14.58 -6.25
CA GLY A 63 -2.62 15.59 -6.86
C GLY A 63 -1.36 15.94 -6.04
N THR A 64 -1.22 15.40 -4.83
CA THR A 64 -0.14 15.80 -3.91
C THR A 64 0.93 14.70 -3.74
N TYR A 65 0.55 13.42 -3.79
CA TYR A 65 1.48 12.32 -3.57
C TYR A 65 1.36 11.25 -4.65
N ASN A 66 2.50 10.86 -5.17
CA ASN A 66 2.64 9.72 -6.05
C ASN A 66 3.08 8.52 -5.22
N ILE A 67 2.32 7.43 -5.27
CA ILE A 67 2.65 6.18 -4.60
C ILE A 67 2.83 5.10 -5.66
N ASN A 68 3.96 4.41 -5.61
CA ASN A 68 4.17 3.25 -6.46
C ASN A 68 3.45 2.04 -5.86
N MET A 69 2.58 1.42 -6.65
CA MET A 69 1.77 0.28 -6.24
C MET A 69 1.96 -0.91 -7.16
N MET A 70 1.73 -2.10 -6.62
CA MET A 70 1.51 -3.31 -7.40
C MET A 70 0.06 -3.37 -7.84
N GLN A 71 -0.18 -3.77 -9.10
CA GLN A 71 -1.50 -4.04 -9.63
C GLN A 71 -1.79 -5.54 -9.60
N THR A 72 -3.02 -5.91 -9.28
CA THR A 72 -3.50 -7.30 -9.28
C THR A 72 -4.91 -7.37 -9.85
N ASP A 73 -5.28 -8.51 -10.40
CA ASP A 73 -6.65 -8.86 -10.79
C ASP A 73 -7.40 -9.65 -9.68
N ALA A 74 -6.73 -9.96 -8.56
CA ALA A 74 -7.43 -10.41 -7.36
C ALA A 74 -8.46 -9.37 -6.94
N ALA A 75 -9.67 -9.80 -6.58
CA ALA A 75 -10.74 -8.89 -6.20
C ALA A 75 -10.39 -8.14 -4.91
N ILE A 76 -10.13 -6.84 -5.03
CA ILE A 76 -9.90 -5.93 -3.90
C ILE A 76 -11.13 -5.05 -3.73
N ASN A 77 -11.76 -5.16 -2.56
CA ASN A 77 -13.02 -4.47 -2.22
C ASN A 77 -12.94 -3.89 -0.80
N SER A 78 -13.97 -3.12 -0.43
CA SER A 78 -14.16 -2.70 0.95
C SER A 78 -14.18 -3.90 1.88
N GLY A 79 -13.34 -3.89 2.92
CA GLY A 79 -13.20 -4.95 3.91
C GLY A 79 -11.95 -5.83 3.73
N ASN A 80 -11.32 -5.89 2.54
CA ASN A 80 -9.98 -6.44 2.43
C ASN A 80 -8.89 -5.34 2.24
N SER A 81 -9.28 -4.07 2.07
CA SER A 81 -8.36 -2.93 2.07
C SER A 81 -7.68 -2.79 3.44
N GLY A 82 -6.36 -2.60 3.44
CA GLY A 82 -5.52 -2.66 4.65
C GLY A 82 -5.15 -4.07 5.08
N GLY A 83 -5.71 -5.09 4.42
CA GLY A 83 -5.33 -6.49 4.62
C GLY A 83 -4.02 -6.86 3.95
N ALA A 84 -3.50 -8.02 4.28
CA ALA A 84 -2.28 -8.52 3.69
C ALA A 84 -2.53 -9.19 2.33
N MET A 85 -1.58 -8.98 1.41
CA MET A 85 -1.46 -9.73 0.18
C MET A 85 -0.31 -10.72 0.32
N PHE A 86 -0.56 -11.97 -0.04
CA PHE A 86 0.38 -13.08 0.10
C PHE A 86 0.77 -13.65 -1.26
N ASN A 87 1.95 -14.26 -1.32
CA ASN A 87 2.37 -15.13 -2.42
C ASN A 87 1.93 -16.59 -2.15
N LEU A 88 2.28 -17.51 -3.06
CA LEU A 88 1.99 -18.96 -2.90
C LEU A 88 2.71 -19.63 -1.72
N TYR A 89 3.75 -19.00 -1.18
CA TYR A 89 4.50 -19.55 -0.03
C TYR A 89 3.93 -19.07 1.30
N GLY A 90 2.85 -18.28 1.30
CA GLY A 90 2.26 -17.69 2.50
C GLY A 90 3.06 -16.53 3.07
N GLU A 91 3.94 -15.92 2.28
CA GLU A 91 4.70 -14.73 2.66
C GLU A 91 3.92 -13.47 2.28
N VAL A 92 3.93 -12.47 3.16
CA VAL A 92 3.32 -11.17 2.89
C VAL A 92 4.17 -10.41 1.87
N ILE A 93 3.57 -10.03 0.74
CA ILE A 93 4.21 -9.30 -0.35
C ILE A 93 3.71 -7.85 -0.48
N GLY A 94 2.62 -7.51 0.20
CA GLY A 94 2.06 -6.16 0.17
C GLY A 94 0.85 -5.97 1.06
N ILE A 95 0.37 -4.73 1.11
CA ILE A 95 -0.87 -4.34 1.80
C ILE A 95 -1.88 -3.88 0.76
N THR A 96 -3.05 -4.51 0.74
CA THR A 96 -4.11 -4.20 -0.21
C THR A 96 -4.68 -2.80 0.00
N ASN A 97 -5.02 -2.11 -1.09
CA ASN A 97 -5.61 -0.77 -1.05
C ASN A 97 -6.75 -0.65 -2.07
N ALA A 98 -7.99 -0.76 -1.60
CA ALA A 98 -9.18 -0.71 -2.45
C ALA A 98 -9.56 0.70 -2.94
N LYS A 99 -8.97 1.76 -2.39
CA LYS A 99 -9.34 3.15 -2.71
C LYS A 99 -9.14 3.50 -4.19
N TYR A 100 -8.27 2.78 -4.87
CA TYR A 100 -7.88 3.07 -6.26
C TYR A 100 -8.47 2.11 -7.29
N SER A 101 -9.34 1.20 -6.89
CA SER A 101 -9.87 0.17 -7.80
C SER A 101 -11.02 0.64 -8.70
N SER A 102 -11.58 1.86 -8.54
CA SER A 102 -12.84 2.19 -9.22
C SER A 102 -13.14 3.67 -9.52
N ASN A 103 -12.17 4.57 -9.50
CA ASN A 103 -12.46 5.96 -9.88
C ASN A 103 -12.21 6.22 -11.37
N SER A 104 -13.12 5.81 -12.23
CA SER A 104 -13.22 6.38 -13.56
C SER A 104 -14.22 7.52 -13.58
N ALA A 105 -13.76 8.73 -13.89
CA ALA A 105 -14.60 9.91 -14.10
C ALA A 105 -15.60 9.74 -15.27
N SER A 106 -15.57 8.61 -15.97
CA SER A 106 -16.40 8.29 -17.13
C SER A 106 -17.62 7.41 -16.83
N GLY A 107 -17.88 7.06 -15.56
CA GLY A 107 -19.04 6.24 -15.18
C GLY A 107 -18.96 4.76 -15.58
N ALA A 108 -17.86 4.32 -16.20
CA ALA A 108 -17.62 2.91 -16.45
C ALA A 108 -16.96 2.28 -15.22
N SER A 109 -17.51 1.19 -14.70
CA SER A 109 -16.83 0.39 -13.69
C SER A 109 -15.60 -0.27 -14.32
N ILE A 110 -14.44 -0.06 -13.73
CA ILE A 110 -13.23 -0.81 -14.10
C ILE A 110 -13.16 -1.97 -13.13
N ASP A 111 -13.57 -3.13 -13.59
CA ASP A 111 -13.51 -4.36 -12.81
C ASP A 111 -12.12 -5.03 -12.96
N ASN A 112 -11.73 -5.80 -11.97
CA ASN A 112 -10.49 -6.59 -11.95
C ASN A 112 -9.19 -5.77 -12.00
N ILE A 113 -9.21 -4.53 -11.48
CA ILE A 113 -8.00 -3.75 -11.22
C ILE A 113 -7.95 -3.42 -9.72
N GLY A 114 -7.17 -4.19 -8.99
CA GLY A 114 -6.85 -3.93 -7.59
C GLY A 114 -5.42 -3.42 -7.44
N PHE A 115 -5.14 -2.77 -6.34
CA PHE A 115 -3.80 -2.28 -6.03
C PHE A 115 -3.37 -2.70 -4.63
N ALA A 116 -2.06 -2.88 -4.47
CA ALA A 116 -1.42 -3.11 -3.19
C ALA A 116 -0.13 -2.31 -3.07
N ILE A 117 0.14 -1.83 -1.86
CA ILE A 117 1.40 -1.17 -1.53
C ILE A 117 2.47 -2.27 -1.40
N PRO A 118 3.59 -2.21 -2.16
CA PRO A 118 4.64 -3.20 -2.08
C PRO A 118 5.25 -3.26 -0.68
N LEU A 119 5.50 -4.46 -0.15
CA LEU A 119 6.02 -4.63 1.19
C LEU A 119 7.37 -3.94 1.40
N ASN A 120 8.30 -4.06 0.44
CA ASN A 120 9.64 -3.49 0.58
C ASN A 120 9.62 -1.96 0.69
N SER A 121 8.63 -1.29 0.08
CA SER A 121 8.48 0.17 0.17
C SER A 121 8.07 0.66 1.58
N ILE A 122 7.47 -0.22 2.38
CA ILE A 122 6.98 0.12 3.73
C ILE A 122 7.69 -0.64 4.84
N ARG A 123 8.68 -1.47 4.52
CA ARG A 123 9.40 -2.29 5.52
C ARG A 123 9.99 -1.44 6.65
N GLY A 124 10.67 -0.35 6.33
CA GLY A 124 11.23 0.56 7.33
C GLY A 124 10.17 1.28 8.18
N ILE A 125 8.98 1.50 7.63
CA ILE A 125 7.83 2.04 8.36
C ILE A 125 7.34 1.01 9.37
N ILE A 126 7.18 -0.26 8.95
CA ILE A 126 6.76 -1.37 9.81
C ILE A 126 7.76 -1.55 10.97
N GLU A 127 9.05 -1.60 10.66
CA GLU A 127 10.11 -1.71 11.67
C GLU A 127 10.08 -0.55 12.67
N SER A 128 9.91 0.69 12.19
CA SER A 128 9.81 1.86 13.06
C SER A 128 8.60 1.82 13.99
N ILE A 129 7.45 1.33 13.50
CA ILE A 129 6.24 1.18 14.31
C ILE A 129 6.45 0.09 15.38
N ILE A 130 7.05 -1.03 15.02
CA ILE A 130 7.31 -2.14 15.95
C ILE A 130 8.29 -1.69 17.04
N GLU A 131 9.36 -1.00 16.67
CA GLU A 131 10.42 -0.61 17.61
C GLU A 131 10.07 0.60 18.48
N LYS A 132 9.41 1.60 17.90
CA LYS A 132 9.21 2.93 18.50
C LYS A 132 7.75 3.28 18.79
N GLY A 133 6.79 2.55 18.18
CA GLY A 133 5.37 2.86 18.26
C GLY A 133 4.93 4.04 17.39
N TYR A 134 5.84 4.65 16.62
CA TYR A 134 5.52 5.77 15.72
C TYR A 134 6.46 5.81 14.52
N VAL A 135 6.04 6.56 13.49
CA VAL A 135 6.86 6.81 12.30
C VAL A 135 7.39 8.23 12.37
N SER A 136 8.72 8.37 12.40
CA SER A 136 9.40 9.67 12.29
C SER A 136 9.67 9.95 10.81
N LYS A 137 9.06 11.01 10.27
CA LYS A 137 9.39 11.54 8.96
C LYS A 137 10.13 12.85 9.15
N PRO A 138 11.45 12.89 8.94
CA PRO A 138 12.18 14.15 8.94
C PRO A 138 11.66 15.04 7.82
N TYR A 139 11.47 16.32 8.10
CA TYR A 139 11.07 17.33 7.12
C TYR A 139 11.85 18.62 7.36
N ILE A 140 12.07 19.38 6.30
CA ILE A 140 12.86 20.62 6.38
C ILE A 140 12.02 21.79 6.91
N GLY A 141 10.71 21.69 6.97
CA GLY A 141 9.83 22.71 7.52
C GLY A 141 9.70 23.95 6.62
N VAL A 142 9.89 23.78 5.30
CA VAL A 142 9.72 24.81 4.31
C VAL A 142 8.62 24.43 3.33
N SER A 143 7.87 25.41 2.84
CA SER A 143 6.96 25.22 1.73
C SER A 143 7.70 25.51 0.43
N VAL A 144 7.63 24.59 -0.52
CA VAL A 144 8.26 24.71 -1.83
C VAL A 144 7.19 24.79 -2.91
N THR A 145 7.39 25.63 -3.91
CA THR A 145 6.57 25.70 -5.12
C THR A 145 7.46 25.65 -6.35
N ASP A 146 6.93 25.17 -7.46
CA ASP A 146 7.66 25.25 -8.72
C ASP A 146 7.83 26.71 -9.14
N THR A 147 9.02 27.06 -9.64
CA THR A 147 9.26 28.39 -10.18
C THR A 147 8.36 28.59 -11.41
N PRO A 148 7.44 29.58 -11.41
CA PRO A 148 6.58 29.85 -12.55
C PRO A 148 7.41 30.12 -13.83
N GLN A 149 6.91 29.65 -14.97
CA GLN A 149 7.63 29.78 -16.26
C GLN A 149 7.96 31.23 -16.63
N GLU A 150 7.11 32.16 -16.21
CA GLU A 150 7.33 33.61 -16.44
C GLU A 150 8.58 34.16 -15.75
N TYR A 151 9.02 33.54 -14.63
CA TYR A 151 10.24 34.00 -13.94
C TYR A 151 11.53 33.59 -14.63
N GLN A 152 11.47 32.62 -15.55
CA GLN A 152 12.61 32.24 -16.39
C GLN A 152 13.02 33.40 -17.31
N LEU A 153 12.08 34.29 -17.70
CA LEU A 153 12.34 35.50 -18.45
C LEU A 153 13.23 36.52 -17.68
N TYR A 154 13.25 36.40 -16.37
CA TYR A 154 14.09 37.23 -15.49
C TYR A 154 15.38 36.54 -15.06
N GLY A 155 15.74 35.42 -15.72
CA GLY A 155 16.98 34.68 -15.45
C GLY A 155 16.95 33.76 -14.23
N LEU A 156 15.77 33.52 -13.64
CA LEU A 156 15.65 32.53 -12.58
C LEU A 156 15.65 31.12 -13.18
N PRO A 157 16.45 30.19 -12.63
CA PRO A 157 16.47 28.81 -13.12
C PRO A 157 15.14 28.11 -12.81
N GLN A 158 14.78 27.16 -13.66
CA GLN A 158 13.69 26.24 -13.33
C GLN A 158 14.06 25.41 -12.10
N GLY A 159 13.17 25.32 -11.13
CA GLY A 159 13.41 24.62 -9.88
C GLY A 159 12.35 24.90 -8.84
N ALA A 160 12.67 24.56 -7.61
CA ALA A 160 11.81 24.79 -6.46
C ALA A 160 12.16 26.14 -5.81
N ALA A 161 11.16 26.98 -5.62
CA ALA A 161 11.25 28.22 -4.84
C ALA A 161 10.74 27.94 -3.41
N VAL A 162 11.40 28.56 -2.42
CA VAL A 162 11.07 28.50 -0.99
C VAL A 162 10.40 29.77 -0.57
#